data_52a909d4d1e43c8b6f50bf116e8b55c9
#
_entry.id   52a909d4d1e43c8b6f50bf116e8b55c9
#
_cell.length_a   1.000
_cell.length_b   1.000
_cell.length_c   1.000
_cell.angle_alpha   90.00
_cell.angle_beta   90.00
_cell.angle_gamma   90.00
#
_symmetry.space_group_name_H-M   'P 1'
#
loop_
_entity.id
_entity.type
_entity.pdbx_description
1 polymer ?
#
loop_
_entity_poly.entity_id
_entity_poly.type
_entity_poly.pdbx_seq_one_letter_code
_entity_poly.pdbx_strand_id
1 'polypeptide(L)'
;MKTRILSRHVLLISLTLTWLSFSMAHSACRNPNVAGDSPFVTYAAASGPVEIKWFGHSFFQITSSLGTKIITDPFGSMGFPMPEVWADIVTVGREHGNHNNVSLVKGKPVVLKGLKEGGNEWDDINLTYRDVLVYNIPVHQRGVPNYATSLKGAAFIFEVDGLCILHSGDISEPYNEDQLQLIGHVDIILQVIGGVYTIGPEGALKIIEQLKPKIVIPMHFWYTTGLLERFMDGTHRSRVLDTNSITVSKDTLPPATEIIVLKVNRVGDL
;
A
#
# COMPACT_ATOMS: atom_id res chain seq x y z
N MET A 1 -9.43 -37.70 81.60
CA MET A 1 -9.98 -36.66 80.79
C MET A 1 -8.92 -36.28 79.77
N LYS A 2 -9.13 -36.63 78.46
CA LYS A 2 -8.20 -36.28 77.36
C LYS A 2 -8.89 -35.24 76.50
N THR A 3 -8.36 -34.03 76.53
CA THR A 3 -8.84 -32.89 75.75
C THR A 3 -8.26 -32.97 74.32
N ARG A 4 -9.10 -33.14 73.31
CA ARG A 4 -8.72 -33.08 71.86
C ARG A 4 -8.74 -31.63 71.41
N ILE A 5 -7.58 -31.13 70.94
CA ILE A 5 -7.43 -29.87 70.30
C ILE A 5 -7.70 -30.05 68.77
N LEU A 6 -8.79 -29.46 68.25
CA LEU A 6 -9.07 -29.42 66.82
C LEU A 6 -8.27 -28.30 66.19
N SER A 7 -7.29 -28.65 65.34
CA SER A 7 -6.58 -27.72 64.51
C SER A 7 -7.45 -27.32 63.29
N ARG A 8 -7.83 -26.04 63.22
CA ARG A 8 -8.49 -25.48 62.05
C ARG A 8 -7.43 -25.02 61.03
N HIS A 9 -7.33 -25.75 59.92
CA HIS A 9 -6.53 -25.32 58.76
C HIS A 9 -7.34 -24.29 57.99
N VAL A 10 -6.86 -23.03 57.97
CA VAL A 10 -7.38 -21.95 57.11
C VAL A 10 -6.64 -22.05 55.77
N LEU A 11 -7.39 -22.45 54.75
CA LEU A 11 -6.89 -22.50 53.37
C LEU A 11 -6.95 -21.07 52.80
N LEU A 12 -5.81 -20.40 52.70
CA LEU A 12 -5.68 -19.12 52.01
C LEU A 12 -5.62 -19.37 50.50
N ILE A 13 -6.74 -19.14 49.82
CA ILE A 13 -6.78 -19.10 48.35
C ILE A 13 -6.27 -17.74 47.90
N SER A 14 -5.01 -17.69 47.46
CA SER A 14 -4.47 -16.46 46.82
C SER A 14 -4.99 -16.35 45.38
N LEU A 15 -5.90 -15.42 45.18
CA LEU A 15 -6.42 -15.07 43.87
C LEU A 15 -5.36 -14.19 43.13
N THR A 16 -4.55 -14.82 42.30
CA THR A 16 -3.64 -14.07 41.42
C THR A 16 -4.43 -13.44 40.29
N LEU A 17 -4.66 -12.11 40.39
CA LEU A 17 -5.27 -11.32 39.36
C LEU A 17 -4.20 -11.12 38.25
N THR A 18 -4.28 -11.93 37.18
CA THR A 18 -3.47 -11.69 35.98
C THR A 18 -4.03 -10.46 35.26
N TRP A 19 -3.31 -9.36 35.32
CA TRP A 19 -3.58 -8.18 34.49
C TRP A 19 -3.26 -8.54 33.03
N LEU A 20 -4.29 -8.79 32.23
CA LEU A 20 -4.14 -8.78 30.77
C LEU A 20 -3.87 -7.33 30.35
N SER A 21 -2.61 -7.02 30.09
CA SER A 21 -2.22 -5.77 29.44
C SER A 21 -2.72 -5.84 28.01
N PHE A 22 -3.83 -5.18 27.71
CA PHE A 22 -4.21 -4.89 26.32
C PHE A 22 -3.22 -3.85 25.78
N SER A 23 -2.22 -4.31 25.05
CA SER A 23 -1.43 -3.42 24.22
C SER A 23 -2.34 -2.89 23.13
N MET A 24 -2.63 -1.59 23.15
CA MET A 24 -3.23 -0.90 22.00
C MET A 24 -2.24 -1.01 20.85
N ALA A 25 -2.53 -1.82 19.84
CA ALA A 25 -1.73 -1.88 18.63
C ALA A 25 -2.00 -0.59 17.84
N HIS A 26 -1.01 0.28 17.79
CA HIS A 26 -1.02 1.43 16.89
C HIS A 26 -0.70 0.94 15.48
N SER A 27 -1.26 1.59 14.45
CA SER A 27 -0.87 1.36 13.06
C SER A 27 0.64 1.51 12.92
N ALA A 28 1.31 0.51 12.36
CA ALA A 28 2.76 0.55 12.12
C ALA A 28 3.13 1.56 11.02
N CYS A 29 2.18 1.93 10.16
CA CYS A 29 2.40 2.82 9.03
C CYS A 29 2.16 4.29 9.39
N ARG A 30 1.12 4.60 10.16
CA ARG A 30 0.75 5.98 10.49
C ARG A 30 1.73 6.67 11.41
N ASN A 31 1.92 7.94 11.15
CA ASN A 31 2.58 8.81 12.11
C ASN A 31 1.66 8.98 13.35
N PRO A 32 2.05 8.54 14.54
CA PRO A 32 1.22 8.59 15.73
C PRO A 32 0.85 10.02 16.14
N ASN A 33 1.61 11.03 15.72
CA ASN A 33 1.35 12.43 16.03
C ASN A 33 0.26 13.07 15.16
N VAL A 34 -0.13 12.41 14.06
CA VAL A 34 -1.14 12.90 13.09
C VAL A 34 -2.38 12.02 13.11
N ALA A 35 -2.25 10.77 13.52
CA ALA A 35 -3.37 9.87 13.74
C ALA A 35 -4.21 10.41 14.89
N GLY A 36 -5.26 11.18 14.61
CA GLY A 36 -6.22 11.61 15.62
C GLY A 36 -6.78 10.43 16.41
N ASP A 37 -7.50 10.69 17.52
CA ASP A 37 -8.10 9.72 18.47
C ASP A 37 -9.16 8.78 17.85
N SER A 38 -8.96 8.33 16.62
CA SER A 38 -9.82 7.31 15.99
C SER A 38 -9.64 6.02 16.78
N PRO A 39 -10.68 5.41 17.35
CA PRO A 39 -10.57 4.16 18.07
C PRO A 39 -10.10 3.09 17.07
N PHE A 40 -8.82 2.74 17.14
CA PHE A 40 -8.27 1.68 16.32
C PHE A 40 -8.87 0.35 16.80
N VAL A 41 -9.64 -0.28 15.91
CA VAL A 41 -10.01 -1.68 16.13
C VAL A 41 -8.71 -2.47 16.03
N THR A 42 -8.26 -2.99 17.17
CA THR A 42 -7.14 -3.93 17.22
C THR A 42 -7.57 -5.21 16.50
N TYR A 43 -7.14 -5.36 15.27
CA TYR A 43 -7.12 -6.68 14.65
C TYR A 43 -5.78 -7.32 14.97
N ALA A 44 -5.79 -8.63 15.17
CA ALA A 44 -4.55 -9.37 15.31
C ALA A 44 -3.78 -9.15 14.02
N ALA A 45 -2.71 -8.35 14.10
CA ALA A 45 -1.84 -8.14 12.94
C ALA A 45 -1.31 -9.51 12.53
N ALA A 46 -1.79 -10.03 11.41
CA ALA A 46 -1.17 -11.17 10.77
C ALA A 46 0.27 -10.78 10.45
N SER A 47 1.20 -11.68 10.54
CA SER A 47 2.61 -11.46 10.24
C SER A 47 3.08 -12.56 9.31
N GLY A 48 2.55 -12.56 8.10
CA GLY A 48 2.88 -13.57 7.10
C GLY A 48 3.46 -12.94 5.83
N PRO A 49 3.74 -13.76 4.82
CA PRO A 49 4.17 -13.27 3.53
C PRO A 49 3.01 -12.62 2.77
N VAL A 50 3.27 -11.45 2.20
CA VAL A 50 2.37 -10.71 1.31
C VAL A 50 2.80 -10.94 -0.12
N GLU A 51 1.88 -11.32 -1.00
CA GLU A 51 2.13 -11.36 -2.44
C GLU A 51 1.75 -10.01 -3.07
N ILE A 52 2.66 -9.45 -3.87
CA ILE A 52 2.43 -8.25 -4.69
C ILE A 52 2.58 -8.68 -6.14
N LYS A 53 1.51 -8.57 -6.92
CA LYS A 53 1.46 -8.97 -8.32
C LYS A 53 1.10 -7.77 -9.20
N TRP A 54 1.91 -7.52 -10.22
CA TRP A 54 1.73 -6.44 -11.18
C TRP A 54 1.06 -6.94 -12.47
N PHE A 55 0.03 -6.25 -12.94
CA PHE A 55 -0.66 -6.55 -14.20
C PHE A 55 -0.32 -5.56 -15.32
N GLY A 56 0.54 -4.58 -15.03
CA GLY A 56 0.89 -3.48 -15.92
C GLY A 56 0.32 -2.14 -15.44
N HIS A 57 0.83 -1.03 -16.00
CA HIS A 57 0.43 0.33 -15.64
C HIS A 57 0.48 0.55 -14.12
N SER A 58 -0.62 0.98 -13.50
CA SER A 58 -0.79 1.16 -12.05
C SER A 58 -1.61 0.04 -11.39
N PHE A 59 -1.86 -1.05 -12.11
CA PHE A 59 -2.72 -2.14 -11.67
C PHE A 59 -1.93 -3.23 -10.95
N PHE A 60 -2.14 -3.34 -9.65
CA PHE A 60 -1.58 -4.39 -8.81
C PHE A 60 -2.66 -5.18 -8.09
N GLN A 61 -2.31 -6.39 -7.68
CA GLN A 61 -2.99 -7.14 -6.64
C GLN A 61 -2.04 -7.33 -5.47
N ILE A 62 -2.49 -6.95 -4.28
CA ILE A 62 -1.83 -7.21 -3.00
C ILE A 62 -2.66 -8.26 -2.29
N THR A 63 -2.02 -9.37 -1.89
CA THR A 63 -2.70 -10.46 -1.18
C THR A 63 -2.05 -10.67 0.18
N SER A 64 -2.83 -10.53 1.25
CA SER A 64 -2.35 -10.77 2.62
C SER A 64 -2.15 -12.27 2.89
N SER A 65 -1.43 -12.61 3.95
CA SER A 65 -1.24 -13.99 4.38
C SER A 65 -2.54 -14.70 4.77
N LEU A 66 -3.58 -13.94 5.16
CA LEU A 66 -4.91 -14.46 5.46
C LEU A 66 -5.84 -14.49 4.22
N GLY A 67 -5.33 -14.09 3.05
CA GLY A 67 -6.02 -14.19 1.78
C GLY A 67 -6.88 -12.98 1.43
N THR A 68 -6.83 -11.87 2.17
CA THR A 68 -7.49 -10.61 1.77
C THR A 68 -6.80 -10.05 0.53
N LYS A 69 -7.59 -9.76 -0.50
CA LYS A 69 -7.11 -9.29 -1.80
C LYS A 69 -7.50 -7.84 -2.04
N ILE A 70 -6.49 -7.01 -2.35
CA ILE A 70 -6.64 -5.61 -2.71
C ILE A 70 -6.22 -5.45 -4.16
N ILE A 71 -7.03 -4.78 -4.96
CA ILE A 71 -6.72 -4.37 -6.34
C ILE A 71 -6.52 -2.85 -6.35
N THR A 72 -5.45 -2.39 -7.01
CA THR A 72 -5.18 -0.97 -7.22
C THR A 72 -5.40 -0.58 -8.68
N ASP A 73 -6.07 0.55 -8.92
CA ASP A 73 -6.17 1.25 -10.21
C ASP A 73 -6.37 0.31 -11.43
N PRO A 74 -7.43 -0.50 -11.47
CA PRO A 74 -7.63 -1.43 -12.58
C PRO A 74 -7.83 -0.67 -13.90
N PHE A 75 -7.05 -1.03 -14.92
CA PHE A 75 -7.08 -0.35 -16.22
C PHE A 75 -8.14 -0.93 -17.18
N GLY A 76 -8.52 -0.13 -18.18
CA GLY A 76 -9.27 -0.57 -19.34
C GLY A 76 -8.34 -1.17 -20.42
N SER A 77 -8.31 -0.58 -21.62
CA SER A 77 -7.45 -1.05 -22.71
C SER A 77 -6.10 -0.30 -22.70
N MET A 78 -5.04 -0.97 -22.28
CA MET A 78 -3.68 -0.40 -22.14
C MET A 78 -2.60 -1.20 -22.87
N GLY A 79 -2.98 -2.17 -23.72
CA GLY A 79 -2.04 -3.06 -24.39
C GLY A 79 -1.39 -4.09 -23.46
N PHE A 80 -1.89 -4.27 -22.25
CA PHE A 80 -1.57 -5.39 -21.38
C PHE A 80 -2.66 -6.45 -21.45
N PRO A 81 -2.35 -7.74 -21.20
CA PRO A 81 -3.36 -8.78 -21.08
C PRO A 81 -4.36 -8.42 -19.98
N MET A 82 -5.67 -8.58 -20.29
CA MET A 82 -6.72 -8.34 -19.32
C MET A 82 -6.81 -9.51 -18.35
N PRO A 83 -6.48 -9.31 -17.06
CA PRO A 83 -6.50 -10.41 -16.11
C PRO A 83 -7.92 -10.75 -15.67
N GLU A 84 -8.13 -12.00 -15.31
CA GLU A 84 -9.32 -12.42 -14.58
C GLU A 84 -9.01 -12.34 -13.08
N VAL A 85 -9.61 -11.37 -12.38
CA VAL A 85 -9.28 -11.06 -10.99
C VAL A 85 -10.50 -10.96 -10.10
N TRP A 86 -10.33 -11.35 -8.84
CA TRP A 86 -11.28 -11.17 -7.75
C TRP A 86 -10.60 -10.39 -6.63
N ALA A 87 -11.33 -9.51 -5.97
CA ALA A 87 -10.82 -8.78 -4.83
C ALA A 87 -11.89 -8.59 -3.74
N ASP A 88 -11.41 -8.31 -2.53
CA ASP A 88 -12.20 -7.83 -1.41
C ASP A 88 -12.29 -6.31 -1.43
N ILE A 89 -11.21 -5.64 -1.87
CA ILE A 89 -11.09 -4.18 -1.93
C ILE A 89 -10.55 -3.78 -3.31
N VAL A 90 -11.08 -2.69 -3.86
CA VAL A 90 -10.53 -2.02 -5.05
C VAL A 90 -10.28 -0.56 -4.69
N THR A 91 -9.08 -0.05 -4.95
CA THR A 91 -8.78 1.37 -4.83
C THR A 91 -8.70 2.03 -6.20
N VAL A 92 -9.16 3.28 -6.28
CA VAL A 92 -9.12 4.12 -7.48
C VAL A 92 -8.49 5.47 -7.11
N GLY A 93 -7.26 5.69 -7.57
CA GLY A 93 -6.51 6.92 -7.31
C GLY A 93 -6.83 8.04 -8.30
N ARG A 94 -7.40 7.69 -9.46
CA ARG A 94 -7.73 8.63 -10.53
C ARG A 94 -9.01 8.23 -11.26
N GLU A 95 -9.93 9.18 -11.44
CA GLU A 95 -11.15 8.99 -12.23
C GLU A 95 -10.85 9.09 -13.75
N HIS A 96 -10.15 8.08 -14.27
CA HIS A 96 -9.78 7.94 -15.68
C HIS A 96 -9.84 6.47 -16.09
N GLY A 97 -10.25 6.18 -17.33
CA GLY A 97 -10.45 4.80 -17.82
C GLY A 97 -9.24 3.86 -17.70
N ASN A 98 -8.04 4.42 -17.50
CA ASN A 98 -6.81 3.66 -17.27
C ASN A 98 -6.60 3.29 -15.77
N HIS A 99 -7.47 3.74 -14.86
CA HIS A 99 -7.34 3.58 -13.42
C HIS A 99 -8.63 3.16 -12.71
N ASN A 100 -9.80 3.31 -13.36
CA ASN A 100 -11.09 3.16 -12.72
C ASN A 100 -12.00 2.07 -13.34
N ASN A 101 -11.42 1.09 -14.05
CA ASN A 101 -12.17 -0.03 -14.62
C ASN A 101 -12.55 -1.08 -13.57
N VAL A 102 -13.28 -0.64 -12.54
CA VAL A 102 -13.73 -1.49 -11.44
C VAL A 102 -14.56 -2.69 -11.92
N SER A 103 -15.29 -2.54 -13.03
CA SER A 103 -16.10 -3.60 -13.60
C SER A 103 -15.31 -4.84 -14.06
N LEU A 104 -14.00 -4.71 -14.24
CA LEU A 104 -13.10 -5.83 -14.51
C LEU A 104 -12.98 -6.78 -13.31
N VAL A 105 -13.10 -6.25 -12.09
CA VAL A 105 -12.88 -7.01 -10.87
C VAL A 105 -14.14 -7.78 -10.50
N LYS A 106 -14.04 -9.10 -10.46
CA LYS A 106 -15.14 -9.99 -10.11
C LYS A 106 -15.39 -10.02 -8.60
N GLY A 107 -16.59 -10.43 -8.22
CA GLY A 107 -17.04 -10.47 -6.83
C GLY A 107 -17.85 -9.24 -6.45
N LYS A 108 -17.77 -8.84 -5.19
CA LYS A 108 -18.44 -7.65 -4.64
C LYS A 108 -17.45 -6.88 -3.77
N PRO A 109 -16.38 -6.32 -4.38
CA PRO A 109 -15.37 -5.62 -3.61
C PRO A 109 -15.91 -4.34 -2.98
N VAL A 110 -15.34 -3.94 -1.86
CA VAL A 110 -15.46 -2.57 -1.36
C VAL A 110 -14.64 -1.68 -2.28
N VAL A 111 -15.28 -0.69 -2.91
CA VAL A 111 -14.61 0.24 -3.83
C VAL A 111 -14.29 1.53 -3.08
N LEU A 112 -13.00 1.85 -3.02
CA LEU A 112 -12.46 3.03 -2.35
C LEU A 112 -11.94 4.00 -3.42
N LYS A 113 -12.67 5.08 -3.63
CA LYS A 113 -12.30 6.13 -4.58
C LYS A 113 -11.63 7.27 -3.83
N GLY A 114 -10.42 7.63 -4.19
CA GLY A 114 -9.67 8.72 -3.55
C GLY A 114 -10.26 10.11 -3.78
N LEU A 115 -11.27 10.21 -4.66
CA LEU A 115 -12.02 11.42 -4.95
C LEU A 115 -13.51 11.19 -4.72
N LYS A 116 -14.20 12.21 -4.21
CA LYS A 116 -15.65 12.25 -4.11
C LYS A 116 -16.30 12.23 -5.47
N GLU A 117 -17.59 11.93 -5.52
CA GLU A 117 -18.37 11.96 -6.75
C GLU A 117 -18.17 13.29 -7.49
N GLY A 118 -17.97 13.20 -8.82
CA GLY A 118 -17.62 14.35 -9.64
C GLY A 118 -16.12 14.63 -9.79
N GLY A 119 -15.24 13.98 -9.00
CA GLY A 119 -13.78 14.01 -9.18
C GLY A 119 -13.09 15.33 -8.83
N ASN A 120 -13.81 16.29 -8.21
CA ASN A 120 -13.32 17.64 -7.93
C ASN A 120 -12.84 17.84 -6.48
N GLU A 121 -13.13 16.89 -5.60
CA GLU A 121 -12.75 16.93 -4.19
C GLU A 121 -12.09 15.62 -3.78
N TRP A 122 -11.12 15.70 -2.88
CA TRP A 122 -10.57 14.52 -2.25
C TRP A 122 -11.58 13.90 -1.30
N ASP A 123 -11.63 12.58 -1.30
CA ASP A 123 -12.29 11.83 -0.24
C ASP A 123 -11.31 11.52 0.89
N ASP A 124 -11.83 11.27 2.09
CA ASP A 124 -11.05 10.89 3.27
C ASP A 124 -11.33 9.42 3.58
N ILE A 125 -10.41 8.56 3.18
CA ILE A 125 -10.51 7.11 3.31
C ILE A 125 -9.68 6.64 4.48
N ASN A 126 -10.33 5.90 5.38
CA ASN A 126 -9.70 5.23 6.50
C ASN A 126 -10.51 3.96 6.81
N LEU A 127 -10.16 2.86 6.13
CA LEU A 127 -10.90 1.59 6.23
C LEU A 127 -10.03 0.51 6.85
N THR A 128 -10.49 -0.06 7.95
CA THR A 128 -10.03 -1.38 8.41
C THR A 128 -10.96 -2.44 7.84
N TYR A 129 -10.40 -3.40 7.11
CA TYR A 129 -11.14 -4.51 6.54
C TYR A 129 -10.39 -5.81 6.83
N ARG A 130 -10.99 -6.67 7.65
CA ARG A 130 -10.36 -7.91 8.13
C ARG A 130 -8.96 -7.66 8.72
N ASP A 131 -7.92 -8.06 8.03
CA ASP A 131 -6.52 -8.03 8.40
C ASP A 131 -5.72 -6.91 7.72
N VAL A 132 -6.40 -5.97 7.06
CA VAL A 132 -5.76 -4.85 6.37
C VAL A 132 -6.34 -3.50 6.80
N LEU A 133 -5.47 -2.48 6.82
CA LEU A 133 -5.87 -1.08 6.93
C LEU A 133 -5.55 -0.37 5.63
N VAL A 134 -6.49 0.42 5.12
CA VAL A 134 -6.32 1.23 3.90
C VAL A 134 -6.66 2.68 4.21
N TYR A 135 -5.77 3.59 3.85
CA TYR A 135 -6.03 5.02 3.88
C TYR A 135 -5.40 5.74 2.68
N ASN A 136 -5.91 6.92 2.35
CA ASN A 136 -5.43 7.67 1.19
C ASN A 136 -4.69 8.94 1.57
N ILE A 137 -3.88 9.41 0.63
CA ILE A 137 -3.14 10.65 0.70
C ILE A 137 -3.59 11.52 -0.48
N PRO A 138 -4.08 12.74 -0.24
CA PRO A 138 -4.39 13.70 -1.30
C PRO A 138 -3.14 14.01 -2.11
N VAL A 139 -3.17 13.84 -3.43
CA VAL A 139 -2.07 14.19 -4.33
C VAL A 139 -2.56 15.00 -5.50
N HIS A 140 -1.64 15.68 -6.19
CA HIS A 140 -1.89 16.35 -7.45
C HIS A 140 -1.33 15.52 -8.61
N GLN A 141 -2.04 15.57 -9.71
CA GLN A 141 -1.70 14.92 -10.97
C GLN A 141 -1.54 15.99 -12.06
N ARG A 142 -0.74 15.71 -13.07
CA ARG A 142 -0.68 16.57 -14.24
C ARG A 142 -1.95 16.43 -15.07
N GLY A 143 -2.48 17.57 -15.48
CA GLY A 143 -3.45 17.64 -16.56
C GLY A 143 -2.82 17.31 -17.92
N VAL A 144 -3.47 17.74 -18.99
CA VAL A 144 -2.90 17.64 -20.35
C VAL A 144 -1.57 18.40 -20.41
N PRO A 145 -0.52 17.85 -21.08
CA PRO A 145 0.74 18.54 -21.26
C PRO A 145 0.53 19.99 -21.73
N ASN A 146 1.20 20.94 -21.06
CA ASN A 146 1.12 22.39 -21.29
C ASN A 146 -0.13 23.13 -20.74
N TYR A 147 -1.04 22.49 -20.04
CA TYR A 147 -2.06 23.17 -19.25
C TYR A 147 -1.69 23.15 -17.78
N ALA A 148 -1.68 24.31 -17.15
CA ALA A 148 -1.33 24.50 -15.73
C ALA A 148 -2.37 23.99 -14.73
N THR A 149 -3.32 23.15 -15.16
CA THR A 149 -4.34 22.60 -14.27
C THR A 149 -3.81 21.39 -13.55
N SER A 150 -3.53 21.57 -12.27
CA SER A 150 -3.31 20.47 -11.32
C SER A 150 -4.64 19.74 -11.12
N LEU A 151 -4.71 18.48 -11.56
CA LEU A 151 -5.84 17.61 -11.27
C LEU A 151 -5.66 16.97 -9.89
N LYS A 152 -6.77 16.68 -9.21
CA LYS A 152 -6.76 15.93 -7.97
C LYS A 152 -6.65 14.44 -8.25
N GLY A 153 -6.00 13.73 -7.33
CA GLY A 153 -5.88 12.29 -7.30
C GLY A 153 -5.53 11.81 -5.91
N ALA A 154 -5.35 10.52 -5.74
CA ALA A 154 -4.98 9.94 -4.46
C ALA A 154 -3.87 8.91 -4.61
N ALA A 155 -2.93 8.92 -3.67
CA ALA A 155 -2.09 7.80 -3.34
C ALA A 155 -2.78 6.99 -2.22
N PHE A 156 -2.43 5.71 -2.07
CA PHE A 156 -3.00 4.84 -1.05
C PHE A 156 -1.91 4.16 -0.24
N ILE A 157 -2.12 4.09 1.05
CA ILE A 157 -1.33 3.26 1.97
C ILE A 157 -2.13 2.02 2.33
N PHE A 158 -1.46 0.88 2.29
CA PHE A 158 -1.97 -0.40 2.72
C PHE A 158 -1.09 -0.92 3.86
N GLU A 159 -1.65 -1.10 5.04
CA GLU A 159 -1.00 -1.86 6.10
C GLU A 159 -1.49 -3.30 6.02
N VAL A 160 -0.57 -4.21 5.68
CA VAL A 160 -0.84 -5.62 5.41
C VAL A 160 0.26 -6.45 6.04
N ASP A 161 -0.09 -7.38 6.94
CA ASP A 161 0.88 -8.27 7.62
C ASP A 161 2.07 -7.51 8.25
N GLY A 162 1.82 -6.31 8.78
CA GLY A 162 2.84 -5.43 9.37
C GLY A 162 3.75 -4.73 8.37
N LEU A 163 3.51 -4.89 7.06
CA LEU A 163 4.15 -4.12 5.99
C LEU A 163 3.36 -2.87 5.65
N CYS A 164 4.06 -1.76 5.43
CA CYS A 164 3.52 -0.49 4.95
C CYS A 164 3.78 -0.35 3.46
N ILE A 165 2.74 -0.48 2.64
CA ILE A 165 2.83 -0.46 1.19
C ILE A 165 2.17 0.81 0.67
N LEU A 166 2.93 1.67 -0.01
CA LEU A 166 2.43 2.88 -0.66
C LEU A 166 2.25 2.65 -2.15
N HIS A 167 1.05 2.83 -2.66
CA HIS A 167 0.78 3.00 -4.08
C HIS A 167 0.75 4.51 -4.38
N SER A 168 1.73 5.02 -5.11
CA SER A 168 1.92 6.47 -5.31
C SER A 168 0.82 7.14 -6.14
N GLY A 169 -0.06 6.34 -6.79
CA GLY A 169 -1.02 6.86 -7.75
C GLY A 169 -0.32 7.56 -8.92
N ASP A 170 -1.01 8.50 -9.55
CA ASP A 170 -0.48 9.31 -10.66
C ASP A 170 0.14 10.63 -10.19
N ILE A 171 0.87 10.61 -9.08
CA ILE A 171 1.50 11.82 -8.52
C ILE A 171 2.39 12.53 -9.55
N SER A 172 2.38 13.86 -9.56
CA SER A 172 3.15 14.68 -10.50
C SER A 172 4.35 15.41 -9.92
N GLU A 173 4.50 15.39 -8.60
CA GLU A 173 5.52 16.11 -7.85
C GLU A 173 5.94 15.33 -6.59
N PRO A 174 7.11 15.58 -5.99
CA PRO A 174 7.47 15.01 -4.70
C PRO A 174 6.47 15.42 -3.61
N TYR A 175 6.37 14.60 -2.55
CA TYR A 175 5.48 14.88 -1.43
C TYR A 175 5.93 16.12 -0.65
N ASN A 176 4.97 16.95 -0.24
CA ASN A 176 5.20 18.03 0.71
C ASN A 176 5.22 17.51 2.17
N GLU A 177 5.53 18.38 3.13
CA GLU A 177 5.66 18.00 4.54
C GLU A 177 4.36 17.45 5.13
N ASP A 178 3.21 18.05 4.81
CA ASP A 178 1.91 17.58 5.30
C ASP A 178 1.58 16.19 4.77
N GLN A 179 1.85 15.94 3.49
CA GLN A 179 1.68 14.63 2.87
C GLN A 179 2.63 13.59 3.50
N LEU A 180 3.90 13.94 3.74
CA LEU A 180 4.85 13.05 4.41
C LEU A 180 4.41 12.70 5.84
N GLN A 181 3.83 13.65 6.57
CA GLN A 181 3.25 13.40 7.88
C GLN A 181 2.06 12.42 7.82
N LEU A 182 1.19 12.57 6.82
CA LEU A 182 0.06 11.67 6.59
C LEU A 182 0.49 10.27 6.16
N ILE A 183 1.52 10.17 5.31
CA ILE A 183 2.07 8.91 4.81
C ILE A 183 2.65 8.10 5.97
N GLY A 184 3.49 8.71 6.81
CA GLY A 184 4.19 8.04 7.87
C GLY A 184 5.31 7.12 7.37
N HIS A 185 5.37 5.88 7.85
CA HIS A 185 6.38 4.90 7.46
C HIS A 185 5.98 4.14 6.19
N VAL A 186 6.98 3.86 5.33
CA VAL A 186 6.81 3.07 4.11
C VAL A 186 7.90 2.00 4.01
N ASP A 187 7.52 0.74 3.92
CA ASP A 187 8.42 -0.37 3.64
C ASP A 187 8.58 -0.60 2.13
N ILE A 188 7.48 -0.54 1.40
CA ILE A 188 7.41 -0.83 -0.04
C ILE A 188 6.66 0.31 -0.73
N ILE A 189 7.21 0.80 -1.84
CA ILE A 189 6.50 1.77 -2.68
C ILE A 189 6.31 1.21 -4.10
N LEU A 190 5.07 1.29 -4.58
CA LEU A 190 4.70 1.09 -5.98
C LEU A 190 4.76 2.48 -6.64
N GLN A 191 5.91 2.77 -7.28
CA GLN A 191 6.31 4.12 -7.66
C GLN A 191 6.08 4.41 -9.14
N VAL A 192 5.26 5.40 -9.43
CA VAL A 192 5.08 5.90 -10.79
C VAL A 192 6.34 6.60 -11.31
N ILE A 193 6.75 6.28 -12.54
CA ILE A 193 7.92 6.89 -13.22
C ILE A 193 7.63 7.38 -14.65
N GLY A 194 6.36 7.49 -15.03
CA GLY A 194 5.90 7.68 -16.41
C GLY A 194 6.28 8.99 -17.11
N GLY A 195 6.49 10.08 -16.37
CA GLY A 195 7.13 11.33 -16.85
C GLY A 195 6.25 12.32 -17.60
N VAL A 196 5.24 11.91 -18.35
CA VAL A 196 4.41 12.82 -19.17
C VAL A 196 3.23 13.39 -18.37
N TYR A 197 2.38 12.50 -17.86
CA TYR A 197 1.20 12.85 -17.04
C TYR A 197 1.47 12.70 -15.55
N THR A 198 2.60 12.14 -15.21
CA THR A 198 3.02 11.81 -13.85
C THR A 198 4.42 12.32 -13.60
N ILE A 199 4.93 12.11 -12.39
CA ILE A 199 6.34 12.37 -12.08
C ILE A 199 7.25 11.49 -12.94
N GLY A 200 8.39 12.02 -13.38
CA GLY A 200 9.41 11.27 -14.11
C GLY A 200 10.44 10.63 -13.18
N PRO A 201 11.44 9.92 -13.76
CA PRO A 201 12.48 9.22 -13.00
C PRO A 201 13.17 10.06 -11.94
N GLU A 202 13.60 11.27 -12.29
CA GLU A 202 14.35 12.15 -11.39
C GLU A 202 13.50 12.64 -10.21
N GLY A 203 12.20 12.89 -10.45
CA GLY A 203 11.26 13.24 -9.38
C GLY A 203 10.92 12.04 -8.50
N ALA A 204 10.79 10.87 -9.10
CA ALA A 204 10.57 9.61 -8.37
C ALA A 204 11.74 9.27 -7.44
N LEU A 205 12.99 9.51 -7.86
CA LEU A 205 14.17 9.37 -7.02
C LEU A 205 14.11 10.29 -5.78
N LYS A 206 13.59 11.52 -5.92
CA LYS A 206 13.38 12.42 -4.77
C LYS A 206 12.36 11.85 -3.78
N ILE A 207 11.27 11.22 -4.26
CA ILE A 207 10.31 10.53 -3.40
C ILE A 207 10.99 9.40 -2.61
N ILE A 208 11.87 8.64 -3.26
CA ILE A 208 12.64 7.57 -2.61
C ILE A 208 13.56 8.14 -1.51
N GLU A 209 14.21 9.27 -1.77
CA GLU A 209 15.03 9.97 -0.78
C GLU A 209 14.22 10.48 0.41
N GLN A 210 12.97 10.94 0.18
CA GLN A 210 12.06 11.39 1.23
C GLN A 210 11.59 10.24 2.12
N LEU A 211 11.15 9.14 1.53
CA LEU A 211 10.48 8.04 2.23
C LEU A 211 11.42 6.92 2.66
N LYS A 212 12.57 6.74 2.00
CA LYS A 212 13.58 5.70 2.25
C LYS A 212 12.98 4.29 2.38
N PRO A 213 12.13 3.86 1.43
CA PRO A 213 11.51 2.55 1.47
C PRO A 213 12.56 1.45 1.35
N LYS A 214 12.23 0.24 1.77
CA LYS A 214 13.10 -0.94 1.60
C LYS A 214 13.01 -1.51 0.18
N ILE A 215 11.82 -1.50 -0.40
CA ILE A 215 11.57 -1.99 -1.76
C ILE A 215 10.87 -0.89 -2.56
N VAL A 216 11.32 -0.71 -3.80
CA VAL A 216 10.68 0.15 -4.79
C VAL A 216 10.30 -0.70 -6.00
N ILE A 217 9.03 -0.71 -6.35
CA ILE A 217 8.53 -1.35 -7.57
C ILE A 217 8.09 -0.26 -8.53
N PRO A 218 8.86 -0.01 -9.62
CA PRO A 218 8.46 1.01 -10.60
C PRO A 218 7.21 0.57 -11.38
N MET A 219 6.36 1.54 -11.69
CA MET A 219 5.13 1.35 -12.44
C MET A 219 4.86 2.48 -13.42
N HIS A 220 3.83 2.34 -14.26
CA HIS A 220 3.36 3.37 -15.19
C HIS A 220 4.43 3.83 -16.19
N PHE A 221 5.21 2.91 -16.71
CA PHE A 221 6.25 3.17 -17.71
C PHE A 221 6.09 2.24 -18.92
N TRP A 222 6.71 2.65 -20.02
CA TRP A 222 6.80 1.86 -21.24
C TRP A 222 8.24 1.44 -21.44
N TYR A 223 8.51 0.16 -21.64
CA TYR A 223 9.87 -0.39 -21.80
C TYR A 223 10.67 0.27 -22.96
N THR A 224 9.98 0.86 -23.93
CA THR A 224 10.59 1.48 -25.10
C THR A 224 10.99 2.94 -24.91
N THR A 225 10.79 3.52 -23.74
CA THR A 225 10.97 4.97 -23.53
C THR A 225 12.28 5.36 -22.85
N GLY A 226 13.10 4.38 -22.42
CA GLY A 226 14.32 4.62 -21.63
C GLY A 226 14.07 5.21 -20.24
N LEU A 227 12.80 5.26 -19.78
CA LEU A 227 12.45 5.79 -18.47
C LEU A 227 12.90 4.86 -17.34
N LEU A 228 12.75 3.56 -17.56
CA LEU A 228 13.15 2.55 -16.59
C LEU A 228 14.66 2.54 -16.40
N GLU A 229 15.42 2.59 -17.48
CA GLU A 229 16.88 2.64 -17.47
C GLU A 229 17.36 3.87 -16.70
N ARG A 230 16.86 5.06 -17.03
CA ARG A 230 17.21 6.30 -16.30
C ARG A 230 16.85 6.23 -14.81
N PHE A 231 15.74 5.57 -14.48
CA PHE A 231 15.35 5.40 -13.09
C PHE A 231 16.30 4.46 -12.35
N MET A 232 16.70 3.34 -12.99
CA MET A 232 17.63 2.39 -12.40
C MET A 232 19.05 2.94 -12.27
N ASP A 233 19.51 3.72 -13.25
CA ASP A 233 20.82 4.38 -13.23
C ASP A 233 20.99 5.35 -12.05
N GLY A 234 19.89 5.94 -11.59
CA GLY A 234 19.87 6.79 -10.41
C GLY A 234 19.97 6.06 -9.07
N THR A 235 20.13 4.73 -9.08
CA THR A 235 20.15 3.90 -7.86
C THR A 235 21.31 2.91 -7.87
N HIS A 236 21.77 2.53 -6.66
CA HIS A 236 22.90 1.61 -6.52
C HIS A 236 22.49 0.12 -6.47
N ARG A 237 21.21 -0.18 -6.29
CA ARG A 237 20.70 -1.54 -6.14
C ARG A 237 19.40 -1.71 -6.90
N SER A 238 19.48 -2.47 -7.98
CA SER A 238 18.30 -2.82 -8.77
C SER A 238 18.41 -4.25 -9.29
N ARG A 239 17.27 -4.90 -9.44
CA ARG A 239 17.15 -6.21 -10.12
C ARG A 239 15.87 -6.28 -10.93
N VAL A 240 15.94 -6.94 -12.06
CA VAL A 240 14.80 -7.23 -12.93
C VAL A 240 14.42 -8.70 -12.73
N LEU A 241 13.16 -8.96 -12.48
CA LEU A 241 12.63 -10.31 -12.34
C LEU A 241 11.94 -10.73 -13.65
N ASP A 242 12.02 -12.01 -13.98
CA ASP A 242 11.27 -12.60 -15.10
C ASP A 242 9.82 -12.99 -14.71
N THR A 243 9.33 -12.47 -13.60
CA THR A 243 7.99 -12.69 -13.07
C THR A 243 7.27 -11.37 -12.84
N ASN A 244 5.95 -11.43 -12.82
CA ASN A 244 5.12 -10.26 -12.50
C ASN A 244 4.73 -10.18 -11.03
N SER A 245 5.30 -11.00 -10.15
CA SER A 245 5.00 -10.96 -8.72
C SER A 245 6.22 -11.19 -7.84
N ILE A 246 6.14 -10.69 -6.61
CA ILE A 246 7.04 -11.00 -5.51
C ILE A 246 6.23 -11.41 -4.28
N THR A 247 6.85 -12.21 -3.44
CA THR A 247 6.35 -12.50 -2.09
C THR A 247 7.35 -11.96 -1.09
N VAL A 248 6.88 -11.18 -0.12
CA VAL A 248 7.71 -10.46 0.85
C VAL A 248 7.05 -10.48 2.23
N SER A 249 7.87 -10.56 3.27
CA SER A 249 7.45 -10.38 4.66
C SER A 249 8.35 -9.34 5.33
N LYS A 250 7.97 -8.87 6.53
CA LYS A 250 8.77 -7.90 7.28
C LYS A 250 10.20 -8.38 7.48
N ASP A 251 10.38 -9.67 7.75
CA ASP A 251 11.70 -10.28 8.02
C ASP A 251 12.55 -10.47 6.75
N THR A 252 11.95 -10.42 5.56
CA THR A 252 12.65 -10.58 4.28
C THR A 252 12.97 -9.26 3.58
N LEU A 253 12.63 -8.12 4.20
CA LEU A 253 12.97 -6.81 3.67
C LEU A 253 14.49 -6.63 3.55
N PRO A 254 14.99 -6.05 2.44
CA PRO A 254 16.41 -5.79 2.29
C PRO A 254 16.91 -4.75 3.31
N PRO A 255 18.19 -4.80 3.73
CA PRO A 255 18.74 -3.86 4.71
C PRO A 255 18.79 -2.42 4.18
N ALA A 256 18.89 -2.23 2.87
CA ALA A 256 18.88 -0.93 2.19
C ALA A 256 17.88 -0.95 1.05
N THR A 257 17.47 0.24 0.58
CA THR A 257 16.55 0.39 -0.57
C THR A 257 17.02 -0.41 -1.78
N GLU A 258 16.12 -1.20 -2.34
CA GLU A 258 16.32 -1.99 -3.55
C GLU A 258 15.19 -1.74 -4.55
N ILE A 259 15.52 -1.46 -5.81
CA ILE A 259 14.54 -1.42 -6.90
C ILE A 259 14.32 -2.83 -7.42
N ILE A 260 13.07 -3.27 -7.44
CA ILE A 260 12.66 -4.56 -7.99
C ILE A 260 11.72 -4.31 -9.16
N VAL A 261 12.19 -4.59 -10.37
CA VAL A 261 11.40 -4.46 -11.59
C VAL A 261 10.67 -5.76 -11.85
N LEU A 262 9.36 -5.72 -11.86
CA LEU A 262 8.51 -6.84 -12.25
C LEU A 262 8.28 -6.81 -13.76
N LYS A 263 8.07 -7.97 -14.38
CA LYS A 263 7.89 -8.09 -15.83
C LYS A 263 6.46 -8.51 -16.17
N VAL A 264 5.82 -7.72 -17.01
CA VAL A 264 4.51 -8.07 -17.61
C VAL A 264 4.67 -8.01 -19.11
N ASN A 265 4.34 -9.10 -19.79
CA ASN A 265 4.34 -9.14 -21.25
C ASN A 265 3.14 -8.31 -21.77
N ARG A 266 3.36 -7.57 -22.85
CA ARG A 266 2.29 -6.84 -23.53
C ARG A 266 1.63 -7.72 -24.58
N VAL A 267 0.41 -7.37 -24.95
CA VAL A 267 -0.26 -8.00 -26.09
C VAL A 267 0.56 -7.69 -27.34
N GLY A 268 1.08 -8.73 -28.00
CA GLY A 268 1.96 -8.62 -29.16
C GLY A 268 3.46 -8.84 -28.91
N ASP A 269 3.87 -9.00 -27.65
CA ASP A 269 5.25 -9.38 -27.29
C ASP A 269 5.46 -10.92 -27.26
N LEU A 270 4.45 -11.69 -27.66
CA LEU A 270 4.46 -13.18 -27.70
C LEU A 270 4.81 -13.70 -29.07
#